data_f191ecbf2478a7fd14320a1dad073ce2
#
_entry.id   f191ecbf2478a7fd14320a1dad073ce2
#
_cell.length_a   1.000
_cell.length_b   1.000
_cell.length_c   1.000
_cell.angle_alpha   90.00
_cell.angle_beta   90.00
_cell.angle_gamma   90.00
#
_symmetry.space_group_name_H-M   'P 1'
#
loop_
_entity.id
_entity.type
_entity.pdbx_description
1 polymer ?
#
loop_
_entity_poly.entity_id
_entity_poly.type
_entity_poly.pdbx_seq_one_letter_code
_entity_poly.pdbx_strand_id
1 'polypeptide(L)' 'MTTARPATALLRTELTVGGMTCGHCVDHVETALAGIPGVSADVHLDAGTATVTHPSTVAIRALLDAVEEAGYEARPRP' A
#
# COMPACT_ATOMS: atom_id res chain seq x y z
N MET A 1 -11.45 -28.19 5.51
CA MET A 1 -11.31 -27.77 5.25
C MET A 1 -10.76 -27.17 4.76
N THR A 2 -10.49 -27.13 4.36
CA THR A 2 -9.99 -26.61 4.03
C THR A 2 -9.98 -25.78 3.56
N THR A 3 -9.70 -25.38 3.74
CA THR A 3 -9.71 -24.30 3.34
C THR A 3 -9.29 -24.02 2.09
N ALA A 4 -10.02 -23.80 1.32
CA ALA A 4 -9.70 -23.46 0.03
C ALA A 4 -8.95 -22.22 -0.01
N ARG A 5 -7.75 -22.28 -0.37
CA ARG A 5 -7.03 -21.10 -0.52
C ARG A 5 -7.33 -20.51 -1.81
N PRO A 6 -7.47 -19.19 -1.89
CA PRO A 6 -7.62 -18.55 -3.17
C PRO A 6 -6.41 -18.86 -4.03
N ALA A 7 -6.61 -18.96 -5.30
CA ALA A 7 -5.53 -19.18 -6.21
C ALA A 7 -4.50 -18.06 -6.16
N THR A 8 -4.96 -16.86 -5.85
CA THR A 8 -4.07 -15.71 -5.79
C THR A 8 -3.52 -15.57 -4.38
N ALA A 9 -2.23 -15.62 -4.23
CA ALA A 9 -1.59 -15.40 -2.96
C ALA A 9 -1.57 -13.90 -2.66
N LEU A 10 -1.78 -13.58 -1.40
CA LEU A 10 -1.65 -12.20 -0.96
C LEU A 10 -0.24 -11.97 -0.46
N LEU A 11 0.35 -10.89 -0.91
CA LEU A 11 1.68 -10.48 -0.52
C LEU A 11 1.58 -9.25 0.35
N ARG A 12 2.58 -9.06 1.19
CA ARG A 12 2.65 -7.89 2.04
C ARG A 12 3.93 -7.14 1.70
N THR A 13 3.78 -5.89 1.34
CA THR A 13 4.90 -5.04 0.97
C THR A 13 4.90 -3.84 1.88
N GLU A 14 6.05 -3.53 2.46
CA GLU A 14 6.19 -2.32 3.25
C GLU A 14 6.83 -1.23 2.41
N LEU A 15 6.25 -0.05 2.49
CA LEU A 15 6.75 1.11 1.76
C LEU A 15 7.11 2.18 2.77
N THR A 16 8.16 2.93 2.47
CA THR A 16 8.44 4.17 3.18
C THR A 16 7.79 5.28 2.40
N VAL A 17 6.95 6.06 3.08
CA VAL A 17 6.20 7.14 2.44
C VAL A 17 6.68 8.46 2.98
N GLY A 18 7.17 9.33 2.09
CA GLY A 18 7.62 10.65 2.45
C GLY A 18 6.56 11.68 2.17
N GLY A 19 6.59 12.78 2.93
CA GLY A 19 5.67 13.88 2.72
C GLY A 19 4.41 13.84 3.54
N MET A 20 4.19 12.79 4.32
CA MET A 20 3.04 12.74 5.22
C MET A 20 3.30 13.58 6.45
N THR A 21 2.41 14.53 6.72
CA THR A 21 2.59 15.44 7.84
C THR A 21 1.39 15.45 8.78
N CYS A 22 0.28 14.81 8.41
CA CYS A 22 -0.92 14.82 9.24
C CYS A 22 -1.82 13.67 8.86
N GLY A 23 -2.91 13.51 9.60
CA GLY A 23 -3.85 12.43 9.36
C GLY A 23 -4.52 12.46 8.00
N HIS A 24 -4.72 13.65 7.44
CA HIS A 24 -5.27 13.76 6.10
C HIS A 24 -4.34 13.13 5.06
N CYS A 25 -3.04 13.25 5.28
CA CYS A 25 -2.08 12.64 4.38
C CYS A 25 -2.20 11.12 4.43
N VAL A 26 -2.37 10.58 5.62
CA VAL A 26 -2.58 9.14 5.78
C VAL A 26 -3.81 8.69 4.99
N ASP A 27 -4.91 9.42 5.12
CA ASP A 27 -6.14 9.08 4.41
C ASP A 27 -5.94 9.13 2.90
N HIS A 28 -5.21 10.11 2.41
CA HIS A 28 -4.95 10.23 0.98
C HIS A 28 -4.17 9.03 0.46
N VAL A 29 -3.15 8.63 1.20
CA VAL A 29 -2.32 7.49 0.79
C VAL A 29 -3.13 6.21 0.84
N GLU A 30 -3.91 6.02 1.90
CA GLU A 30 -4.74 4.83 2.02
C GLU A 30 -5.76 4.75 0.90
N THR A 31 -6.39 5.88 0.60
CA THR A 31 -7.39 5.94 -0.47
C THR A 31 -6.76 5.64 -1.82
N ALA A 32 -5.59 6.21 -2.06
CA ALA A 32 -4.89 5.99 -3.31
C ALA A 32 -4.56 4.51 -3.51
N LEU A 33 -4.07 3.86 -2.46
CA LEU A 33 -3.72 2.44 -2.55
C LEU A 33 -4.97 1.58 -2.63
N ALA A 34 -6.00 1.91 -1.88
CA ALA A 34 -7.23 1.14 -1.90
C ALA A 34 -7.97 1.24 -3.23
N GLY A 35 -7.64 2.22 -4.05
CA GLY A 35 -8.20 2.33 -5.38
C GLY A 35 -7.74 1.24 -6.33
N ILE A 36 -6.69 0.51 -5.96
CA ILE A 36 -6.22 -0.61 -6.77
C ILE A 36 -7.00 -1.85 -6.33
N PRO A 37 -7.65 -2.56 -7.26
CA PRO A 37 -8.47 -3.72 -6.87
C PRO A 37 -7.66 -4.76 -6.10
N GLY A 38 -8.22 -5.23 -5.01
CA GLY A 38 -7.60 -6.27 -4.19
C GLY A 38 -6.53 -5.78 -3.24
N VAL A 39 -6.29 -4.47 -3.17
CA VAL A 39 -5.24 -3.91 -2.34
C VAL A 39 -5.82 -3.34 -1.05
N SER A 40 -5.16 -3.64 0.06
CA SER A 40 -5.44 -3.04 1.36
C SER A 40 -4.17 -2.39 1.86
N ALA A 41 -4.29 -1.25 2.47
CA ALA A 41 -3.12 -0.53 2.99
C ALA A 41 -3.36 -0.11 4.43
N ASP A 42 -2.31 -0.22 5.23
CA ASP A 42 -2.31 0.23 6.60
C ASP A 42 -1.15 1.20 6.76
N VAL A 43 -1.48 2.47 6.87
CA VAL A 43 -0.49 3.54 6.86
C VAL A 43 -0.20 3.98 8.29
N HIS A 44 1.07 4.11 8.60
CA HIS A 44 1.54 4.49 9.92
C HIS A 44 2.25 5.83 9.84
N LEU A 45 1.58 6.87 10.31
CA LEU A 45 2.10 8.23 10.23
C LEU A 45 3.38 8.39 11.02
N ASP A 46 3.41 7.85 12.23
CA ASP A 46 4.57 8.00 13.11
C ASP A 46 5.83 7.42 12.51
N ALA A 47 5.68 6.27 11.86
CA ALA A 47 6.83 5.60 11.27
C ALA A 47 7.10 6.05 9.85
N GLY A 48 6.16 6.76 9.24
CA GLY A 48 6.30 7.16 7.85
C GLY A 48 6.27 5.99 6.89
N THR A 49 5.51 4.94 7.24
CA THR A 49 5.49 3.71 6.46
C THR A 49 4.06 3.31 6.13
N ALA A 50 3.94 2.45 5.15
CA ALA A 50 2.66 1.84 4.80
C ALA A 50 2.88 0.35 4.59
N THR A 51 2.04 -0.45 5.22
CA THR A 51 2.02 -1.89 4.99
C THR A 51 0.89 -2.17 4.02
N VAL A 52 1.23 -2.70 2.86
CA VAL A 52 0.26 -2.91 1.80
C VAL A 52 0.10 -4.40 1.56
N THR A 53 -1.14 -4.86 1.63
CA THR A 53 -1.48 -6.24 1.30
C THR A 53 -2.09 -6.24 -0.09
N HIS A 54 -1.53 -7.03 -0.99
CA HIS A 54 -1.96 -7.00 -2.38
C HIS A 54 -1.82 -8.38 -3.00
N PRO A 55 -2.60 -8.67 -4.05
CA PRO A 55 -2.43 -9.93 -4.77
C PRO A 55 -1.10 -9.96 -5.51
N SER A 56 -0.63 -11.15 -5.79
CA SER A 56 0.63 -11.31 -6.52
C SER A 56 0.54 -10.75 -7.94
N THR A 57 -0.66 -10.52 -8.43
CA THR A 57 -0.86 -9.93 -9.75
C THR A 57 -0.65 -8.42 -9.76
N VAL A 58 -0.61 -7.78 -8.59
CA VAL A 58 -0.38 -6.34 -8.48
C VAL A 58 1.11 -6.11 -8.30
N ALA A 59 1.71 -5.34 -9.18
CA ALA A 59 3.13 -5.06 -9.10
C ALA A 59 3.40 -3.99 -8.05
N ILE A 60 4.57 -4.07 -7.42
CA ILE A 60 4.99 -3.05 -6.46
C ILE A 60 5.00 -1.67 -7.11
N ARG A 61 5.37 -1.62 -8.39
CA ARG A 61 5.38 -0.37 -9.11
C ARG A 61 4.02 0.30 -9.14
N ALA A 62 2.95 -0.48 -9.25
CA ALA A 62 1.61 0.09 -9.23
C ALA A 62 1.32 0.74 -7.89
N LEU A 63 1.81 0.15 -6.80
CA LEU A 63 1.65 0.72 -5.47
C LEU A 63 2.40 2.04 -5.35
N LEU A 64 3.63 2.07 -5.84
CA LEU A 64 4.43 3.28 -5.79
C LEU A 64 3.81 4.39 -6.63
N ASP A 65 3.33 4.04 -7.82
CA ASP A 65 2.70 5.02 -8.70
C ASP A 65 1.46 5.62 -8.05
N ALA A 66 0.65 4.79 -7.38
CA ALA A 66 -0.56 5.26 -6.74
C ALA A 66 -0.23 6.29 -5.66
N VAL A 67 0.81 6.03 -4.86
CA VAL A 67 1.22 6.96 -3.81
C VAL A 67 1.74 8.25 -4.43
N GLU A 68 2.52 8.14 -5.49
CA GLU A 68 3.08 9.32 -6.15
C GLU A 68 2.00 10.17 -6.77
N GLU A 69 0.97 9.54 -7.33
CA GLU A 69 -0.16 10.28 -7.90
C GLU A 69 -0.91 11.05 -6.83
N ALA A 70 -0.90 10.57 -5.61
CA ALA A 70 -1.53 11.27 -4.49
C ALA A 70 -0.69 12.44 -4.00
N GLY A 71 0.54 12.58 -4.51
CA GLY A 71 1.40 13.71 -4.17
C GLY A 71 2.46 13.39 -3.13
N TYR A 72 2.71 12.11 -2.88
CA TYR A 72 3.70 11.69 -1.89
C TYR A 72 4.77 10.87 -2.54
N GLU A 73 5.87 10.67 -1.83
CA GLU A 73 6.94 9.80 -2.28
C GLU A 73 6.82 8.44 -1.62
N ALA A 74 7.12 7.40 -2.36
CA ALA A 74 7.09 6.06 -1.79
C ALA A 74 8.29 5.28 -2.28
N ARG A 75 8.84 4.48 -1.37
CA ARG A 75 9.96 3.59 -1.67
C ARG A 75 9.72 2.26 -1.00
N PRO A 76 10.03 1.15 -1.67
CA PRO A 76 9.89 -0.14 -1.01
C PRO A 76 10.93 -0.26 0.10
N ARG A 77 10.51 -0.82 1.21
CA ARG A 77 11.44 -1.11 2.29
C ARG A 77 12.05 -2.47 2.05
N PRO A 78 13.35 -2.58 2.31
CA PRO A 78 14.00 -3.88 2.17
C PRO A 78 13.51 -4.90 3.17
#